data_d632c07bb8e8c086ee7463585abac2b9
#
_entry.id   d632c07bb8e8c086ee7463585abac2b9
#
_cell.length_a   1.000
_cell.length_b   1.000
_cell.length_c   1.000
_cell.angle_alpha   90.00
_cell.angle_beta   90.00
_cell.angle_gamma   90.00
#
_symmetry.space_group_name_H-M   'P 1'
#
loop_
_entity.id
_entity.type
_entity.pdbx_description
1 polymer ?
#
loop_
_entity_poly.entity_id
_entity_poly.type
_entity_poly.pdbx_seq_one_letter_code
_entity_poly.pdbx_strand_id
1 'polypeptide(L)'
;MNKLFRAIPAVDLCLAALHEADPHLADAPRTFVRDLVTAFWDQQRQAIREGQYSSAHELALEARLQDLAAYVRAGLRSHFSAALNATGVVVHTNMGRSVLAKEAREAVITAATGYCNLELNMATGGRGSRHSLVEDLLCRLTGAEAALVVNNNAAAVLLVLDTFCKGGEVIVSRGELVEIGGSFRIPEVMEKSGATLREVGATNRTHLRDYSAAINENTRALMRVHTSNYRI
;
A
#
# COMPACT_ATOMS: atom_id res chain seq x y z
N MET A 1 40.90 -17.43 18.72
CA MET A 1 39.79 -16.49 18.77
C MET A 1 40.20 -15.02 18.63
N ASN A 2 41.00 -14.43 19.51
CA ASN A 2 41.38 -13.00 19.41
C ASN A 2 42.04 -12.56 18.10
N LYS A 3 42.83 -13.43 17.43
CA LYS A 3 43.43 -13.12 16.13
C LYS A 3 42.36 -13.03 14.98
N LEU A 4 41.28 -13.83 15.04
CA LEU A 4 40.21 -13.82 14.04
C LEU A 4 39.38 -12.53 14.13
N PHE A 5 39.00 -12.11 15.34
CA PHE A 5 38.28 -10.84 15.52
C PHE A 5 39.08 -9.62 15.05
N ARG A 6 40.43 -9.64 15.19
CA ARG A 6 41.29 -8.56 14.71
C ARG A 6 41.46 -8.53 13.19
N ALA A 7 41.14 -9.62 12.50
CA ALA A 7 41.22 -9.70 11.06
C ALA A 7 39.96 -9.07 10.36
N ILE A 8 38.91 -8.78 11.12
CA ILE A 8 37.73 -8.08 10.59
C ILE A 8 38.14 -6.66 10.23
N PRO A 9 37.95 -6.24 8.97
CA PRO A 9 38.33 -4.91 8.49
C PRO A 9 37.46 -3.81 9.12
N ALA A 10 38.04 -2.59 9.19
CA ALA A 10 37.24 -1.42 9.58
C ALA A 10 36.15 -1.12 8.58
N VAL A 11 34.99 -0.64 9.05
CA VAL A 11 33.84 -0.36 8.21
C VAL A 11 34.15 0.64 7.10
N ASP A 12 34.95 1.67 7.38
CA ASP A 12 35.33 2.66 6.36
C ASP A 12 36.18 2.06 5.23
N LEU A 13 37.04 1.09 5.51
CA LEU A 13 37.77 0.35 4.49
C LEU A 13 36.84 -0.50 3.63
N CYS A 14 35.85 -1.13 4.25
CA CYS A 14 34.83 -1.89 3.53
C CYS A 14 33.99 -1.00 2.61
N LEU A 15 33.58 0.18 3.07
CA LEU A 15 32.85 1.15 2.29
C LEU A 15 33.64 1.65 1.09
N ALA A 16 34.94 1.95 1.27
CA ALA A 16 35.83 2.37 0.18
C ALA A 16 35.98 1.26 -0.89
N ALA A 17 36.25 0.02 -0.45
CA ALA A 17 36.39 -1.13 -1.35
C ALA A 17 35.09 -1.48 -2.09
N LEU A 18 33.96 -1.37 -1.42
CA LEU A 18 32.65 -1.56 -2.05
C LEU A 18 32.37 -0.52 -3.11
N HIS A 19 32.71 0.73 -2.86
CA HIS A 19 32.53 1.84 -3.80
C HIS A 19 33.42 1.68 -5.06
N GLU A 20 34.63 1.19 -4.88
CA GLU A 20 35.53 0.89 -5.99
C GLU A 20 35.05 -0.32 -6.80
N ALA A 21 34.57 -1.37 -6.12
CA ALA A 21 34.11 -2.61 -6.76
C ALA A 21 32.75 -2.47 -7.46
N ASP A 22 31.86 -1.60 -6.94
CA ASP A 22 30.52 -1.38 -7.48
C ASP A 22 30.10 0.10 -7.32
N PRO A 23 30.39 0.94 -8.34
CA PRO A 23 30.07 2.37 -8.29
C PRO A 23 28.56 2.68 -8.11
N HIS A 24 27.66 1.77 -8.47
CA HIS A 24 26.23 1.95 -8.27
C HIS A 24 25.82 1.97 -6.79
N LEU A 25 26.65 1.44 -5.90
CA LEU A 25 26.44 1.54 -4.46
C LEU A 25 26.64 2.98 -3.94
N ALA A 26 27.26 3.84 -4.74
CA ALA A 26 27.44 5.27 -4.40
C ALA A 26 26.13 6.04 -4.35
N ASP A 27 25.12 5.61 -5.13
CA ASP A 27 23.81 6.25 -5.17
C ASP A 27 22.95 5.93 -3.94
N ALA A 28 23.35 4.92 -3.16
CA ALA A 28 22.64 4.53 -1.95
C ALA A 28 23.04 5.42 -0.75
N PRO A 29 22.12 5.70 0.20
CA PRO A 29 22.43 6.45 1.39
C PRO A 29 23.57 5.79 2.18
N ARG A 30 24.69 6.52 2.37
CA ARG A 30 25.90 5.99 3.04
C ARG A 30 25.63 5.37 4.41
N THR A 31 24.70 5.95 5.17
CA THR A 31 24.31 5.40 6.48
C THR A 31 23.71 4.01 6.35
N PHE A 32 22.86 3.79 5.36
CA PHE A 32 22.21 2.50 5.13
C PHE A 32 23.23 1.44 4.65
N VAL A 33 24.13 1.79 3.73
CA VAL A 33 25.20 0.89 3.30
C VAL A 33 26.11 0.52 4.48
N ARG A 34 26.48 1.49 5.32
CA ARG A 34 27.28 1.26 6.55
C ARG A 34 26.58 0.28 7.48
N ASP A 35 25.28 0.41 7.68
CA ASP A 35 24.53 -0.46 8.57
C ASP A 35 24.47 -1.90 8.03
N LEU A 36 24.34 -2.08 6.70
CA LEU A 36 24.44 -3.39 6.05
C LEU A 36 25.84 -3.99 6.17
N VAL A 37 26.91 -3.20 5.99
CA VAL A 37 28.29 -3.63 6.20
C VAL A 37 28.50 -4.10 7.65
N THR A 38 27.97 -3.33 8.60
CA THR A 38 28.07 -3.68 10.03
C THR A 38 27.33 -4.99 10.30
N ALA A 39 26.11 -5.14 9.81
CA ALA A 39 25.32 -6.37 9.97
C ALA A 39 26.00 -7.60 9.35
N PHE A 40 26.63 -7.45 8.18
CA PHE A 40 27.42 -8.52 7.56
C PHE A 40 28.55 -8.97 8.47
N TRP A 41 29.34 -8.04 8.99
CA TRP A 41 30.47 -8.38 9.89
C TRP A 41 30.01 -8.88 11.25
N ASP A 42 28.85 -8.49 11.75
CA ASP A 42 28.25 -9.07 12.95
C ASP A 42 27.90 -10.55 12.76
N GLN A 43 27.39 -10.94 11.58
CA GLN A 43 27.21 -12.34 11.23
C GLN A 43 28.53 -13.09 11.21
N GLN A 44 29.60 -12.50 10.65
CA GLN A 44 30.94 -13.14 10.67
C GLN A 44 31.48 -13.24 12.08
N ARG A 45 31.26 -12.25 12.97
CA ARG A 45 31.61 -12.34 14.39
C ARG A 45 30.92 -13.49 15.10
N GLN A 46 29.66 -13.74 14.77
CA GLN A 46 28.91 -14.88 15.29
C GLN A 46 29.51 -16.20 14.79
N ALA A 47 29.80 -16.30 13.49
CA ALA A 47 30.44 -17.46 12.88
C ALA A 47 31.81 -17.78 13.47
N ILE A 48 32.61 -16.75 13.86
CA ILE A 48 33.85 -16.94 14.60
C ILE A 48 33.60 -17.59 15.98
N ARG A 49 32.57 -17.15 16.71
CA ARG A 49 32.23 -17.72 18.02
C ARG A 49 31.81 -19.19 17.91
N GLU A 50 31.16 -19.55 16.80
CA GLU A 50 30.72 -20.90 16.48
C GLU A 50 31.83 -21.79 15.89
N GLY A 51 33.08 -21.24 15.75
CA GLY A 51 34.21 -21.99 15.27
C GLY A 51 34.21 -22.30 13.76
N GLN A 52 33.45 -21.54 12.95
CA GLN A 52 33.34 -21.77 11.51
C GLN A 52 34.56 -21.31 10.73
N TYR A 53 35.49 -20.55 11.33
CA TYR A 53 36.69 -20.04 10.69
C TYR A 53 37.95 -20.67 11.28
N SER A 54 38.87 -21.10 10.39
CA SER A 54 40.13 -21.70 10.75
C SER A 54 41.30 -20.72 10.65
N SER A 55 41.23 -19.72 9.78
CA SER A 55 42.29 -18.76 9.53
C SER A 55 41.81 -17.31 9.42
N ALA A 56 42.72 -16.37 9.78
CA ALA A 56 42.46 -14.94 9.63
C ALA A 56 42.34 -14.50 8.15
N HIS A 57 42.93 -15.25 7.23
CA HIS A 57 42.89 -14.94 5.79
C HIS A 57 41.46 -15.07 5.22
N GLU A 58 40.67 -15.98 5.76
CA GLU A 58 39.27 -16.16 5.37
C GLU A 58 38.37 -14.96 5.68
N LEU A 59 38.82 -14.08 6.61
CA LEU A 59 38.12 -12.88 7.04
C LEU A 59 38.76 -11.60 6.45
N ALA A 60 39.82 -11.73 5.63
CA ALA A 60 40.41 -10.59 4.95
C ALA A 60 39.40 -9.94 4.00
N LEU A 61 39.45 -8.60 3.84
CA LEU A 61 38.52 -7.87 3.01
C LEU A 61 38.51 -8.40 1.57
N GLU A 62 39.66 -8.69 1.01
CA GLU A 62 39.83 -9.21 -0.36
C GLU A 62 39.11 -10.55 -0.53
N ALA A 63 39.19 -11.42 0.49
CA ALA A 63 38.53 -12.74 0.45
C ALA A 63 37.01 -12.64 0.60
N ARG A 64 36.51 -11.60 1.29
CA ARG A 64 35.08 -11.45 1.60
C ARG A 64 34.37 -10.36 0.79
N LEU A 65 35.09 -9.63 -0.06
CA LEU A 65 34.55 -8.46 -0.77
C LEU A 65 33.36 -8.85 -1.69
N GLN A 66 33.44 -9.98 -2.35
CA GLN A 66 32.35 -10.44 -3.23
C GLN A 66 31.10 -10.79 -2.41
N ASP A 67 31.24 -11.49 -1.29
CA ASP A 67 30.14 -11.86 -0.40
C ASP A 67 29.54 -10.61 0.24
N LEU A 68 30.38 -9.69 0.70
CA LEU A 68 29.95 -8.41 1.25
C LEU A 68 29.17 -7.58 0.21
N ALA A 69 29.67 -7.48 -1.01
CA ALA A 69 28.98 -6.78 -2.10
C ALA A 69 27.66 -7.43 -2.46
N ALA A 70 27.60 -8.77 -2.48
CA ALA A 70 26.35 -9.50 -2.70
C ALA A 70 25.34 -9.25 -1.57
N TYR A 71 25.80 -9.26 -0.32
CA TYR A 71 24.96 -8.99 0.86
C TYR A 71 24.38 -7.56 0.83
N VAL A 72 25.23 -6.58 0.55
CA VAL A 72 24.81 -5.16 0.46
C VAL A 72 23.83 -4.97 -0.70
N ARG A 73 24.11 -5.52 -1.88
CA ARG A 73 23.18 -5.47 -3.02
C ARG A 73 21.84 -6.11 -2.70
N ALA A 74 21.84 -7.23 -1.99
CA ALA A 74 20.61 -7.88 -1.57
C ALA A 74 19.79 -7.01 -0.61
N GLY A 75 20.48 -6.36 0.35
CA GLY A 75 19.86 -5.43 1.30
C GLY A 75 19.31 -4.13 0.66
N LEU A 76 19.92 -3.70 -0.46
CA LEU A 76 19.49 -2.51 -1.21
C LEU A 76 18.40 -2.83 -2.24
N ARG A 77 18.10 -4.11 -2.46
CA ARG A 77 17.11 -4.51 -3.47
C ARG A 77 15.73 -3.99 -3.10
N SER A 78 15.05 -3.41 -4.07
CA SER A 78 13.63 -3.08 -3.89
C SER A 78 12.83 -4.37 -3.60
N HIS A 79 11.97 -4.31 -2.59
CA HIS A 79 11.02 -5.39 -2.30
C HIS A 79 9.92 -5.49 -3.36
N PHE A 80 9.69 -4.41 -4.14
CA PHE A 80 8.78 -4.44 -5.28
C PHE A 80 9.45 -5.06 -6.49
N SER A 81 8.81 -6.09 -7.03
CA SER A 81 9.25 -6.75 -8.27
C SER A 81 8.08 -6.90 -9.22
N ALA A 82 8.37 -6.87 -10.52
CA ALA A 82 7.37 -7.18 -11.53
C ALA A 82 6.92 -8.64 -11.39
N ALA A 83 5.62 -8.87 -11.49
CA ALA A 83 5.01 -10.19 -11.48
C ALA A 83 4.19 -10.39 -12.75
N LEU A 84 4.21 -11.60 -13.30
CA LEU A 84 3.35 -12.00 -14.40
C LEU A 84 2.02 -12.50 -13.83
N ASN A 85 0.93 -11.82 -14.16
CA ASN A 85 -0.40 -12.27 -13.79
C ASN A 85 -0.95 -13.29 -14.81
N ALA A 86 -0.88 -14.55 -14.47
CA ALA A 86 -1.45 -15.66 -15.27
C ALA A 86 -2.68 -16.30 -14.62
N THR A 87 -3.34 -15.59 -13.68
CA THR A 87 -4.47 -16.12 -12.90
C THR A 87 -5.81 -16.04 -13.63
N GLY A 88 -5.93 -15.25 -14.70
CA GLY A 88 -7.20 -14.94 -15.35
C GLY A 88 -8.03 -13.86 -14.63
N VAL A 89 -7.56 -13.33 -13.50
CA VAL A 89 -8.22 -12.27 -12.72
C VAL A 89 -7.52 -10.94 -12.98
N VAL A 90 -8.12 -10.06 -13.76
CA VAL A 90 -7.52 -8.77 -14.17
C VAL A 90 -7.28 -7.86 -12.96
N VAL A 91 -8.28 -7.72 -12.06
CA VAL A 91 -8.16 -6.93 -10.82
C VAL A 91 -7.80 -7.84 -9.67
N HIS A 92 -6.57 -8.38 -9.69
CA HIS A 92 -6.11 -9.32 -8.67
C HIS A 92 -5.69 -8.61 -7.38
N THR A 93 -6.34 -8.95 -6.26
CA THR A 93 -6.15 -8.26 -4.97
C THR A 93 -4.73 -8.30 -4.42
N ASN A 94 -3.95 -9.36 -4.72
CA ASN A 94 -2.58 -9.57 -4.23
C ASN A 94 -1.51 -9.13 -5.24
N MET A 95 -1.91 -8.62 -6.43
CA MET A 95 -1.00 -8.23 -7.51
C MET A 95 -1.18 -6.75 -7.90
N GLY A 96 -1.46 -5.89 -6.93
CA GLY A 96 -1.57 -4.44 -7.13
C GLY A 96 -2.93 -3.97 -7.67
N ARG A 97 -3.91 -4.87 -7.85
CA ARG A 97 -5.26 -4.59 -8.37
C ARG A 97 -5.24 -4.12 -9.83
N SER A 98 -5.89 -2.99 -10.17
CA SER A 98 -5.90 -2.46 -11.53
C SER A 98 -4.56 -1.85 -11.93
N VAL A 99 -4.06 -2.20 -13.09
CA VAL A 99 -2.91 -1.55 -13.71
C VAL A 99 -3.36 -0.22 -14.30
N LEU A 100 -2.55 0.82 -14.13
CA LEU A 100 -2.83 2.13 -14.72
C LEU A 100 -2.65 2.11 -16.24
N ALA A 101 -3.52 2.83 -16.96
CA ALA A 101 -3.32 3.12 -18.36
C ALA A 101 -1.99 3.87 -18.57
N LYS A 102 -1.42 3.77 -19.78
CA LYS A 102 -0.13 4.38 -20.10
C LYS A 102 -0.13 5.87 -19.81
N GLU A 103 -1.16 6.57 -20.25
CA GLU A 103 -1.33 8.02 -20.09
C GLU A 103 -1.44 8.42 -18.60
N ALA A 104 -2.16 7.63 -17.82
CA ALA A 104 -2.29 7.84 -16.37
C ALA A 104 -0.95 7.65 -15.65
N ARG A 105 -0.17 6.62 -16.03
CA ARG A 105 1.17 6.38 -15.50
C ARG A 105 2.12 7.53 -15.81
N GLU A 106 2.11 8.03 -17.05
CA GLU A 106 2.93 9.17 -17.48
C GLU A 106 2.56 10.46 -16.71
N ALA A 107 1.27 10.69 -16.49
CA ALA A 107 0.78 11.81 -15.68
C ALA A 107 1.22 11.71 -14.21
N VAL A 108 1.18 10.51 -13.62
CA VAL A 108 1.67 10.27 -12.25
C VAL A 108 3.16 10.54 -12.14
N ILE A 109 3.98 10.07 -13.10
CA ILE A 109 5.42 10.34 -13.13
C ILE A 109 5.68 11.84 -13.22
N THR A 110 5.00 12.54 -14.12
CA THR A 110 5.14 14.00 -14.28
C THR A 110 4.82 14.75 -12.99
N ALA A 111 3.71 14.40 -12.33
CA ALA A 111 3.30 15.03 -11.07
C ALA A 111 4.22 14.69 -9.90
N ALA A 112 4.87 13.53 -9.91
CA ALA A 112 5.76 13.07 -8.85
C ALA A 112 7.20 13.59 -8.99
N THR A 113 7.64 13.95 -10.20
CA THR A 113 9.03 14.35 -10.48
C THR A 113 9.23 15.85 -10.58
N GLY A 114 8.17 16.65 -10.51
CA GLY A 114 8.22 18.12 -10.62
C GLY A 114 7.24 18.81 -9.70
N TYR A 115 7.35 20.12 -9.61
CA TYR A 115 6.33 20.95 -8.96
C TYR A 115 5.05 20.94 -9.80
N CYS A 116 3.90 20.86 -9.15
CA CYS A 116 2.60 20.86 -9.81
C CYS A 116 1.58 21.75 -9.08
N ASN A 117 0.46 21.98 -9.72
CA ASN A 117 -0.60 22.85 -9.22
C ASN A 117 -1.59 22.16 -8.26
N LEU A 118 -1.15 21.13 -7.52
CA LEU A 118 -2.03 20.32 -6.66
C LEU A 118 -2.90 21.17 -5.72
N GLU A 119 -2.35 22.21 -5.15
CA GLU A 119 -3.05 23.18 -4.29
C GLU A 119 -2.79 24.63 -4.71
N LEU A 120 -2.44 24.87 -5.97
CA LEU A 120 -2.21 26.18 -6.52
C LEU A 120 -3.26 26.51 -7.60
N ASN A 121 -3.98 27.62 -7.41
CA ASN A 121 -4.82 28.16 -8.46
C ASN A 121 -3.95 28.96 -9.45
N MET A 122 -3.78 28.40 -10.65
CA MET A 122 -2.91 29.00 -11.67
C MET A 122 -3.41 30.36 -12.20
N ALA A 123 -4.70 30.65 -12.11
CA ALA A 123 -5.27 31.91 -12.58
C ALA A 123 -5.06 33.07 -11.58
N THR A 124 -5.10 32.78 -10.28
CA THR A 124 -4.99 33.81 -9.25
C THR A 124 -3.65 33.82 -8.54
N GLY A 125 -2.83 32.78 -8.69
CA GLY A 125 -1.60 32.58 -7.93
C GLY A 125 -1.82 32.25 -6.45
N GLY A 126 -3.07 32.13 -5.99
CA GLY A 126 -3.43 31.82 -4.61
C GLY A 126 -3.58 30.31 -4.36
N ARG A 127 -3.87 29.97 -3.10
CA ARG A 127 -4.13 28.56 -2.72
C ARG A 127 -5.43 28.08 -3.36
N GLY A 128 -5.36 26.92 -4.02
CA GLY A 128 -6.49 26.19 -4.62
C GLY A 128 -6.87 24.95 -3.83
N SER A 129 -7.98 24.33 -4.23
CA SER A 129 -8.40 23.02 -3.72
C SER A 129 -7.96 21.91 -4.65
N ARG A 130 -7.36 20.85 -4.10
CA ARG A 130 -7.00 19.65 -4.89
C ARG A 130 -8.23 18.93 -5.47
N HIS A 131 -9.40 19.07 -4.85
CA HIS A 131 -10.64 18.44 -5.32
C HIS A 131 -11.12 19.01 -6.64
N SER A 132 -11.00 20.34 -6.83
CA SER A 132 -11.42 21.02 -8.06
C SER A 132 -10.66 20.57 -9.31
N LEU A 133 -9.48 19.95 -9.17
CA LEU A 133 -8.70 19.48 -10.31
C LEU A 133 -9.38 18.32 -11.07
N VAL A 134 -10.24 17.55 -10.40
CA VAL A 134 -10.86 16.35 -10.98
C VAL A 134 -12.39 16.40 -10.98
N GLU A 135 -13.02 17.30 -10.22
CA GLU A 135 -14.45 17.38 -10.02
C GLU A 135 -15.21 17.55 -11.35
N ASP A 136 -14.87 18.57 -12.14
CA ASP A 136 -15.50 18.85 -13.45
C ASP A 136 -15.42 17.68 -14.42
N LEU A 137 -14.27 16.97 -14.42
CA LEU A 137 -14.09 15.81 -15.28
C LEU A 137 -14.99 14.65 -14.84
N LEU A 138 -15.06 14.41 -13.52
CA LEU A 138 -15.91 13.36 -12.97
C LEU A 138 -17.39 13.66 -13.19
N CYS A 139 -17.84 14.91 -12.99
CA CYS A 139 -19.21 15.32 -13.25
C CYS A 139 -19.59 15.09 -14.73
N ARG A 140 -18.70 15.43 -15.66
CA ARG A 140 -18.94 15.19 -17.12
C ARG A 140 -18.98 13.71 -17.47
N LEU A 141 -18.17 12.87 -16.83
CA LEU A 141 -18.12 11.43 -17.09
C LEU A 141 -19.30 10.67 -16.48
N THR A 142 -19.81 11.12 -15.35
CA THR A 142 -20.84 10.42 -14.59
C THR A 142 -22.24 11.02 -14.74
N GLY A 143 -22.34 12.27 -15.16
CA GLY A 143 -23.58 13.06 -15.17
C GLY A 143 -23.98 13.56 -13.76
N ALA A 144 -23.12 13.44 -12.75
CA ALA A 144 -23.38 13.93 -11.40
C ALA A 144 -23.24 15.45 -11.33
N GLU A 145 -23.97 16.09 -10.40
CA GLU A 145 -23.90 17.53 -10.15
C GLU A 145 -22.62 17.96 -9.41
N ALA A 146 -22.08 17.05 -8.59
CA ALA A 146 -20.82 17.22 -7.86
C ALA A 146 -20.08 15.89 -7.68
N ALA A 147 -18.77 15.95 -7.46
CA ALA A 147 -17.95 14.77 -7.27
C ALA A 147 -16.84 15.02 -6.27
N LEU A 148 -16.54 14.03 -5.44
CA LEU A 148 -15.44 14.03 -4.49
C LEU A 148 -14.65 12.72 -4.61
N VAL A 149 -13.33 12.82 -4.66
CA VAL A 149 -12.43 11.66 -4.67
C VAL A 149 -11.85 11.44 -3.28
N VAL A 150 -11.91 10.20 -2.83
CA VAL A 150 -11.26 9.70 -1.61
C VAL A 150 -10.29 8.57 -1.96
N ASN A 151 -9.45 8.18 -1.04
CA ASN A 151 -8.34 7.24 -1.28
C ASN A 151 -8.78 5.80 -1.61
N ASN A 152 -9.97 5.38 -1.20
CA ASN A 152 -10.52 4.06 -1.51
C ASN A 152 -12.04 3.98 -1.28
N ASN A 153 -12.64 2.86 -1.71
CA ASN A 153 -14.08 2.64 -1.56
C ASN A 153 -14.54 2.57 -0.10
N ALA A 154 -13.72 2.03 0.82
CA ALA A 154 -14.09 1.99 2.25
C ALA A 154 -14.26 3.39 2.81
N ALA A 155 -13.37 4.33 2.46
CA ALA A 155 -13.49 5.74 2.83
C ALA A 155 -14.72 6.40 2.19
N ALA A 156 -15.05 6.06 0.93
CA ALA A 156 -16.24 6.57 0.27
C ALA A 156 -17.52 6.12 0.98
N VAL A 157 -17.64 4.85 1.31
CA VAL A 157 -18.78 4.28 2.04
C VAL A 157 -18.92 4.93 3.42
N LEU A 158 -17.83 5.02 4.18
CA LEU A 158 -17.84 5.64 5.50
C LEU A 158 -18.26 7.11 5.44
N LEU A 159 -17.73 7.87 4.47
CA LEU A 159 -18.07 9.28 4.28
C LEU A 159 -19.55 9.49 3.96
N VAL A 160 -20.11 8.68 3.05
CA VAL A 160 -21.53 8.74 2.69
C VAL A 160 -22.42 8.40 3.88
N LEU A 161 -22.10 7.33 4.61
CA LEU A 161 -22.88 6.91 5.77
C LEU A 161 -22.81 7.94 6.93
N ASP A 162 -21.63 8.47 7.25
CA ASP A 162 -21.48 9.49 8.30
C ASP A 162 -22.22 10.79 7.92
N THR A 163 -22.19 11.16 6.64
CA THR A 163 -22.81 12.41 6.18
C THR A 163 -24.34 12.34 6.13
N PHE A 164 -24.90 11.24 5.61
CA PHE A 164 -26.33 11.16 5.32
C PHE A 164 -27.12 10.27 6.27
N CYS A 165 -26.47 9.33 6.96
CA CYS A 165 -27.15 8.28 7.71
C CYS A 165 -26.89 8.30 9.22
N LYS A 166 -26.02 9.16 9.69
CA LYS A 166 -25.68 9.28 11.13
C LYS A 166 -26.92 9.51 11.99
N GLY A 167 -27.10 8.69 13.01
CA GLY A 167 -28.25 8.72 13.91
C GLY A 167 -29.54 8.17 13.30
N GLY A 168 -29.51 7.59 12.09
CA GLY A 168 -30.65 6.97 11.44
C GLY A 168 -30.37 5.53 11.01
N GLU A 169 -31.36 4.90 10.38
CA GLU A 169 -31.30 3.49 9.94
C GLU A 169 -30.86 3.38 8.49
N VAL A 170 -30.00 2.39 8.22
CA VAL A 170 -29.66 1.97 6.85
C VAL A 170 -30.09 0.52 6.66
N ILE A 171 -30.97 0.29 5.70
CA ILE A 171 -31.53 -1.02 5.43
C ILE A 171 -30.62 -1.78 4.44
N VAL A 172 -30.20 -2.98 4.81
CA VAL A 172 -29.32 -3.84 4.01
C VAL A 172 -29.85 -5.28 4.01
N SER A 173 -29.72 -5.97 2.88
CA SER A 173 -30.00 -7.40 2.79
C SER A 173 -29.02 -8.21 3.65
N ARG A 174 -29.51 -9.21 4.39
CA ARG A 174 -28.64 -10.17 5.11
C ARG A 174 -27.65 -10.88 4.20
N GLY A 175 -28.03 -11.17 2.95
CA GLY A 175 -27.10 -11.75 1.97
C GLY A 175 -26.00 -10.81 1.49
N GLU A 176 -26.05 -9.53 1.86
CA GLU A 176 -25.08 -8.50 1.49
C GLU A 176 -24.20 -8.04 2.67
N LEU A 177 -24.33 -8.67 3.84
CA LEU A 177 -23.49 -8.43 5.01
C LEU A 177 -22.17 -9.18 4.86
N VAL A 178 -21.28 -8.62 4.05
CA VAL A 178 -20.05 -9.28 3.62
C VAL A 178 -18.83 -8.80 4.40
N GLU A 179 -17.81 -9.65 4.46
CA GLU A 179 -16.46 -9.31 4.82
C GLU A 179 -15.59 -9.35 3.56
N ILE A 180 -14.90 -8.25 3.26
CA ILE A 180 -14.07 -8.09 2.05
C ILE A 180 -12.67 -7.63 2.44
N GLY A 181 -11.63 -8.21 1.80
CA GLY A 181 -10.27 -7.72 1.89
C GLY A 181 -9.62 -7.81 3.28
N GLY A 182 -10.00 -8.82 4.07
CA GLY A 182 -9.31 -9.18 5.31
C GLY A 182 -9.87 -8.57 6.60
N SER A 183 -10.71 -7.54 6.54
CA SER A 183 -11.35 -6.98 7.76
C SER A 183 -12.41 -5.90 7.49
N PHE A 184 -12.76 -5.63 6.23
CA PHE A 184 -13.83 -4.68 5.93
C PHE A 184 -15.17 -5.38 6.05
N ARG A 185 -15.89 -5.13 7.13
CA ARG A 185 -17.22 -5.67 7.41
C ARG A 185 -18.27 -4.58 7.36
N ILE A 186 -19.35 -4.80 6.63
CA ILE A 186 -20.44 -3.81 6.47
C ILE A 186 -21.03 -3.39 7.83
N PRO A 187 -21.34 -4.30 8.78
CA PRO A 187 -21.86 -3.90 10.10
C PRO A 187 -20.90 -2.97 10.87
N GLU A 188 -19.60 -3.27 10.85
CA GLU A 188 -18.60 -2.46 11.55
C GLU A 188 -18.42 -1.05 10.95
N VAL A 189 -18.55 -0.93 9.64
CA VAL A 189 -18.48 0.36 8.95
C VAL A 189 -19.71 1.20 9.29
N MET A 190 -20.89 0.60 9.37
CA MET A 190 -22.10 1.28 9.81
C MET A 190 -22.01 1.77 11.25
N GLU A 191 -21.56 0.92 12.16
CA GLU A 191 -21.37 1.30 13.55
C GLU A 191 -20.40 2.50 13.69
N LYS A 192 -19.26 2.45 12.98
CA LYS A 192 -18.28 3.53 12.95
C LYS A 192 -18.80 4.84 12.35
N SER A 193 -19.74 4.76 11.41
CA SER A 193 -20.38 5.94 10.82
C SER A 193 -21.46 6.56 11.72
N GLY A 194 -21.85 5.87 12.80
CA GLY A 194 -22.97 6.27 13.66
C GLY A 194 -24.35 6.00 13.05
N ALA A 195 -24.42 5.23 11.96
CA ALA A 195 -25.67 4.73 11.41
C ALA A 195 -26.07 3.41 12.08
N THR A 196 -27.37 3.15 12.16
CA THR A 196 -27.93 1.90 12.69
C THR A 196 -28.21 0.95 11.56
N LEU A 197 -27.63 -0.25 11.60
CA LEU A 197 -27.91 -1.31 10.65
C LEU A 197 -29.30 -1.90 10.86
N ARG A 198 -30.10 -1.94 9.77
CA ARG A 198 -31.39 -2.64 9.72
C ARG A 198 -31.32 -3.74 8.68
N GLU A 199 -31.26 -4.99 9.15
CA GLU A 199 -31.18 -6.17 8.29
C GLU A 199 -32.53 -6.60 7.78
N VAL A 200 -32.59 -6.99 6.49
CA VAL A 200 -33.82 -7.50 5.86
C VAL A 200 -33.58 -8.78 5.07
N GLY A 201 -34.64 -9.55 4.87
CA GLY A 201 -34.61 -10.80 4.12
C GLY A 201 -33.85 -11.94 4.82
N ALA A 202 -33.42 -12.88 4.01
CA ALA A 202 -32.62 -14.05 4.43
C ALA A 202 -31.26 -14.02 3.72
N THR A 203 -30.31 -14.87 4.19
CA THR A 203 -28.94 -14.93 3.65
C THR A 203 -28.89 -15.12 2.12
N ASN A 204 -29.77 -15.96 1.59
CA ASN A 204 -29.77 -16.34 0.17
C ASN A 204 -30.90 -15.70 -0.63
N ARG A 205 -31.81 -14.95 0.01
CA ARG A 205 -32.93 -14.34 -0.68
C ARG A 205 -33.55 -13.16 0.06
N THR A 206 -33.69 -12.03 -0.62
CA THR A 206 -34.39 -10.82 -0.14
C THR A 206 -35.35 -10.34 -1.20
N HIS A 207 -36.58 -10.04 -0.80
CA HIS A 207 -37.64 -9.55 -1.69
C HIS A 207 -37.88 -8.06 -1.47
N LEU A 208 -38.44 -7.40 -2.46
CA LEU A 208 -38.84 -5.97 -2.37
C LEU A 208 -39.73 -5.69 -1.14
N ARG A 209 -40.67 -6.63 -0.82
CA ARG A 209 -41.52 -6.52 0.36
C ARG A 209 -40.77 -6.44 1.68
N ASP A 210 -39.56 -7.06 1.76
CA ASP A 210 -38.76 -7.06 2.97
C ASP A 210 -38.17 -5.66 3.22
N TYR A 211 -37.75 -4.97 2.16
CA TYR A 211 -37.34 -3.58 2.23
C TYR A 211 -38.53 -2.66 2.55
N SER A 212 -39.66 -2.81 1.83
CA SER A 212 -40.84 -1.98 2.03
C SER A 212 -41.37 -2.06 3.46
N ALA A 213 -41.37 -3.24 4.06
CA ALA A 213 -41.82 -3.46 5.45
C ALA A 213 -40.85 -2.91 6.49
N ALA A 214 -39.60 -2.71 6.15
CA ALA A 214 -38.58 -2.19 7.07
C ALA A 214 -38.46 -0.66 7.05
N ILE A 215 -38.96 0.01 6.02
CA ILE A 215 -38.89 1.48 5.92
C ILE A 215 -39.76 2.12 7.02
N ASN A 216 -39.17 3.08 7.73
CA ASN A 216 -39.82 3.87 8.77
C ASN A 216 -39.23 5.30 8.79
N GLU A 217 -39.68 6.12 9.73
CA GLU A 217 -39.29 7.53 9.87
C GLU A 217 -37.78 7.73 10.14
N ASN A 218 -37.09 6.73 10.69
CA ASN A 218 -35.66 6.76 10.96
C ASN A 218 -34.84 6.28 9.77
N THR A 219 -35.44 5.74 8.74
CA THR A 219 -34.73 5.24 7.54
C THR A 219 -34.09 6.39 6.79
N ARG A 220 -32.77 6.31 6.57
CA ARG A 220 -31.98 7.29 5.83
C ARG A 220 -31.50 6.76 4.48
N ALA A 221 -31.24 5.47 4.38
CA ALA A 221 -30.78 4.87 3.13
C ALA A 221 -31.19 3.40 2.99
N LEU A 222 -31.28 2.97 1.72
CA LEU A 222 -31.27 1.56 1.31
C LEU A 222 -29.92 1.29 0.66
N MET A 223 -29.14 0.37 1.22
CA MET A 223 -27.78 0.07 0.74
C MET A 223 -27.77 -1.27 0.01
N ARG A 224 -27.08 -1.31 -1.12
CA ARG A 224 -26.74 -2.55 -1.83
C ARG A 224 -25.23 -2.75 -1.87
N VAL A 225 -24.80 -4.00 -1.64
CA VAL A 225 -23.41 -4.40 -1.76
C VAL A 225 -23.27 -5.38 -2.92
N HIS A 226 -22.34 -5.06 -3.84
CA HIS A 226 -22.16 -5.85 -5.05
C HIS A 226 -21.48 -7.18 -4.77
N THR A 227 -21.94 -8.25 -5.40
CA THR A 227 -21.53 -9.64 -5.18
C THR A 227 -20.33 -10.08 -6.02
N SER A 228 -19.55 -9.16 -6.62
CA SER A 228 -18.42 -9.49 -7.50
C SER A 228 -17.29 -10.27 -6.84
N ASN A 229 -17.23 -10.25 -5.51
CA ASN A 229 -16.12 -10.80 -4.72
C ASN A 229 -16.49 -12.06 -3.91
N TYR A 230 -17.72 -12.51 -4.00
CA TYR A 230 -18.20 -13.70 -3.29
C TYR A 230 -19.41 -14.33 -4.00
N ARG A 231 -19.70 -15.59 -3.62
CA ARG A 231 -20.90 -16.31 -4.06
C ARG A 231 -21.63 -16.85 -2.84
N ILE A 232 -22.94 -16.81 -2.86
CA ILE A 232 -23.85 -17.45 -1.90
C ILE A 232 -24.40 -18.72 -2.53
#